data_64277ba33a5462adf4fa229b8a7bb4c8
#
_entry.id   64277ba33a5462adf4fa229b8a7bb4c8
#
_cell.length_a   1.000
_cell.length_b   1.000
_cell.length_c   1.000
_cell.angle_alpha   90.00
_cell.angle_beta   90.00
_cell.angle_gamma   90.00
#
_symmetry.space_group_name_H-M   'P 1'
#
loop_
_entity.id
_entity.type
_entity.pdbx_description
1 polymer ?
#
loop_
_entity_poly.entity_id
_entity_poly.type
_entity_poly.pdbx_seq_one_letter_code
_entity_poly.pdbx_strand_id
1 'polypeptide(L)'
;IYLARQIVSEKLAAVGEQMPAGVSAPVLGPQSSILGEVLIVSLTSNHTSQQDLRTYADWVIRPRLLSTGGVAQVSVHGGDIKEYQILVSPGKMKHFGVSLSDIMASTRGMNVNTNGGVRYKYGNEYIIRGITSTNDVEKLGTCIVKKNGESVITLADVADIKIGNQSPKLGVGSERAHSAVLLTVTKQPNTSTIDLTKHLDLALDDLQKSLPADVHISTDIFRQSDFIESSIDNVQKSLVEGAIFVVIILMLFLANVRTTVISLVTIPLSFLVAMIVLNALGISINTMTLGGLAIAIGSLVDDAIVDVENVYKHIRQN
;
A
#
# COMPACT_ATOMS: atom_id res chain seq x y z
N ILE A 1 -9.53 -17.86 -1.92
CA ILE A 1 -8.21 -17.42 -1.41
C ILE A 1 -8.15 -17.56 0.11
N TYR A 2 -9.15 -17.09 0.87
CA TYR A 2 -9.15 -17.12 2.34
C TYR A 2 -9.02 -18.53 2.91
N LEU A 3 -9.82 -19.49 2.43
CA LEU A 3 -9.75 -20.90 2.85
C LEU A 3 -8.40 -21.54 2.55
N ALA A 4 -7.86 -21.32 1.34
CA ALA A 4 -6.54 -21.82 0.98
C ALA A 4 -5.44 -21.25 1.89
N ARG A 5 -5.52 -19.95 2.20
CA ARG A 5 -4.59 -19.29 3.11
C ARG A 5 -4.68 -19.84 4.53
N GLN A 6 -5.88 -20.11 5.01
CA GLN A 6 -6.08 -20.75 6.34
C GLN A 6 -5.42 -22.13 6.39
N ILE A 7 -5.65 -22.98 5.40
CA ILE A 7 -5.04 -24.31 5.31
C ILE A 7 -3.50 -24.21 5.32
N VAL A 8 -2.94 -23.28 4.53
CA VAL A 8 -1.49 -23.06 4.51
C VAL A 8 -0.97 -22.57 5.87
N SER A 9 -1.70 -21.68 6.53
CA SER A 9 -1.32 -21.19 7.87
C SER A 9 -1.29 -22.31 8.91
N GLU A 10 -2.27 -23.21 8.90
CA GLU A 10 -2.30 -24.39 9.79
C GLU A 10 -1.11 -25.32 9.52
N LYS A 11 -0.78 -25.55 8.23
CA LYS A 11 0.40 -26.38 7.87
C LYS A 11 1.72 -25.71 8.28
N LEU A 12 1.85 -24.40 8.11
CA LEU A 12 3.05 -23.65 8.51
C LEU A 12 3.24 -23.65 10.05
N ALA A 13 2.16 -23.57 10.81
CA ALA A 13 2.24 -23.67 12.27
C ALA A 13 2.81 -25.04 12.71
N ALA A 14 2.38 -26.13 12.07
CA ALA A 14 2.91 -27.47 12.35
C ALA A 14 4.39 -27.65 11.97
N VAL A 15 4.85 -26.96 10.91
CA VAL A 15 6.26 -27.00 10.47
C VAL A 15 7.15 -26.12 11.36
N GLY A 16 6.59 -25.07 11.98
CA GLY A 16 7.35 -24.14 12.81
C GLY A 16 8.13 -24.80 13.96
N GLU A 17 7.58 -25.88 14.54
CA GLU A 17 8.23 -26.65 15.60
C GLU A 17 9.37 -27.55 15.09
N GLN A 18 9.43 -27.83 13.80
CA GLN A 18 10.42 -28.70 13.15
C GLN A 18 11.58 -27.90 12.52
N MET A 19 11.58 -26.58 12.65
CA MET A 19 12.62 -25.73 12.06
C MET A 19 13.94 -25.89 12.79
N PRO A 20 15.08 -25.88 12.05
CA PRO A 20 16.41 -25.94 12.67
C PRO A 20 16.66 -24.77 13.62
N ALA A 21 17.49 -25.00 14.63
CA ALA A 21 17.88 -23.94 15.56
C ALA A 21 18.52 -22.74 14.83
N GLY A 22 18.02 -21.54 15.12
CA GLY A 22 18.47 -20.29 14.49
C GLY A 22 17.67 -19.86 13.27
N VAL A 23 16.69 -20.63 12.83
CA VAL A 23 15.74 -20.24 11.77
C VAL A 23 14.46 -19.72 12.39
N SER A 24 14.00 -18.56 11.95
CA SER A 24 12.73 -17.99 12.41
C SER A 24 11.54 -18.79 11.90
N ALA A 25 10.44 -18.80 12.65
CA ALA A 25 9.19 -19.39 12.18
C ALA A 25 8.73 -18.78 10.84
N PRO A 26 8.22 -19.59 9.91
CA PRO A 26 7.75 -19.10 8.63
C PRO A 26 6.51 -18.22 8.82
N VAL A 27 6.47 -17.09 8.10
CA VAL A 27 5.37 -16.12 8.15
C VAL A 27 4.73 -16.01 6.78
N LEU A 28 3.39 -16.07 6.74
CA LEU A 28 2.65 -15.79 5.51
C LEU A 28 2.72 -14.30 5.16
N GLY A 29 3.16 -13.99 3.96
CA GLY A 29 3.11 -12.65 3.41
C GLY A 29 1.68 -12.10 3.32
N PRO A 30 1.47 -10.80 3.08
CA PRO A 30 0.15 -10.21 2.94
C PRO A 30 -0.61 -10.77 1.72
N GLN A 31 -1.93 -10.64 1.74
CA GLN A 31 -2.78 -11.02 0.61
C GLN A 31 -2.68 -9.96 -0.49
N SER A 32 -1.65 -10.05 -1.31
CA SER A 32 -1.43 -9.14 -2.42
C SER A 32 -0.93 -9.91 -3.65
N SER A 33 -1.09 -9.31 -4.82
CA SER A 33 -0.46 -9.75 -6.05
C SER A 33 0.30 -8.59 -6.68
N ILE A 34 1.21 -8.86 -7.60
CA ILE A 34 1.92 -7.84 -8.39
C ILE A 34 0.92 -6.92 -9.10
N LEU A 35 -0.21 -7.45 -9.57
CA LEU A 35 -1.28 -6.67 -10.18
C LEU A 35 -2.09 -5.84 -9.16
N GLY A 36 -1.80 -5.94 -7.89
CA GLY A 36 -2.45 -5.20 -6.81
C GLY A 36 -1.77 -3.89 -6.46
N GLU A 37 -0.69 -3.51 -7.08
CA GLU A 37 -0.09 -2.19 -6.89
C GLU A 37 -1.02 -1.11 -7.43
N VAL A 38 -1.44 -0.19 -6.56
CA VAL A 38 -2.42 0.84 -6.93
C VAL A 38 -1.81 2.23 -7.00
N LEU A 39 -0.79 2.50 -6.19
CA LEU A 39 -0.23 3.82 -6.02
C LEU A 39 1.22 3.73 -5.55
N ILE A 40 2.09 4.58 -6.10
CA ILE A 40 3.41 4.86 -5.52
C ILE A 40 3.40 6.29 -5.00
N VAL A 41 3.56 6.42 -3.70
CA VAL A 41 3.68 7.70 -3.00
C VAL A 41 5.16 8.00 -2.82
N SER A 42 5.60 9.21 -3.14
CA SER A 42 6.95 9.67 -2.85
C SER A 42 6.93 10.77 -1.78
N LEU A 43 7.98 10.76 -0.97
CA LEU A 43 8.29 11.85 -0.04
C LEU A 43 9.60 12.49 -0.42
N THR A 44 9.58 13.77 -0.61
CA THR A 44 10.75 14.60 -0.91
C THR A 44 10.83 15.77 0.05
N SER A 45 12.04 16.23 0.32
CA SER A 45 12.32 17.47 1.08
C SER A 45 13.68 18.03 0.70
N ASN A 46 13.80 19.34 0.82
CA ASN A 46 15.08 20.06 0.64
C ASN A 46 15.86 20.24 1.95
N HIS A 47 15.20 20.17 3.10
CA HIS A 47 15.78 20.45 4.41
C HIS A 47 15.76 19.25 5.35
N THR A 48 14.68 18.45 5.33
CA THR A 48 14.55 17.25 6.17
C THR A 48 15.49 16.15 5.69
N SER A 49 16.22 15.54 6.62
CA SER A 49 17.18 14.46 6.30
C SER A 49 16.49 13.22 5.74
N GLN A 50 17.22 12.42 4.93
CA GLN A 50 16.70 11.13 4.41
C GLN A 50 16.35 10.15 5.54
N GLN A 51 16.98 10.27 6.70
CA GLN A 51 16.70 9.50 7.89
C GLN A 51 15.35 9.89 8.52
N ASP A 52 15.07 11.18 8.59
CA ASP A 52 13.79 11.66 9.15
C ASP A 52 12.64 11.45 8.16
N LEU A 53 12.86 11.64 6.85
CA LEU A 53 11.88 11.28 5.82
C LEU A 53 11.50 9.80 5.90
N ARG A 54 12.50 8.92 6.08
CA ARG A 54 12.24 7.49 6.28
C ARG A 54 11.47 7.22 7.56
N THR A 55 11.77 7.92 8.62
CA THR A 55 11.05 7.82 9.90
C THR A 55 9.58 8.24 9.75
N TYR A 56 9.29 9.34 9.04
CA TYR A 56 7.91 9.73 8.73
C TYR A 56 7.21 8.69 7.87
N ALA A 57 7.89 8.14 6.86
CA ALA A 57 7.33 7.10 6.00
C ALA A 57 6.93 5.84 6.79
N ASP A 58 7.82 5.32 7.65
CA ASP A 58 7.60 4.06 8.37
C ASP A 58 6.62 4.19 9.54
N TRP A 59 6.64 5.34 10.28
CA TRP A 59 5.92 5.47 11.55
C TRP A 59 4.68 6.37 11.49
N VAL A 60 4.55 7.22 10.48
CA VAL A 60 3.39 8.12 10.32
C VAL A 60 2.56 7.74 9.11
N ILE A 61 3.18 7.72 7.92
CA ILE A 61 2.44 7.54 6.67
C ILE A 61 2.02 6.10 6.45
N ARG A 62 2.95 5.15 6.58
CA ARG A 62 2.65 3.72 6.39
C ARG A 62 1.53 3.22 7.29
N PRO A 63 1.49 3.47 8.62
CA PRO A 63 0.40 3.03 9.47
C PRO A 63 -0.95 3.66 9.08
N ARG A 64 -0.95 4.94 8.70
CA ARG A 64 -2.15 5.64 8.25
C ARG A 64 -2.71 5.05 6.96
N LEU A 65 -1.86 4.77 5.97
CA LEU A 65 -2.27 4.13 4.72
C LEU A 65 -2.75 2.69 4.94
N LEU A 66 -2.08 1.93 5.81
CA LEU A 66 -2.51 0.57 6.18
C LEU A 66 -3.87 0.54 6.89
N SER A 67 -4.24 1.60 7.61
CA SER A 67 -5.56 1.72 8.25
C SER A 67 -6.68 2.03 7.27
N THR A 68 -6.36 2.39 6.02
CA THR A 68 -7.36 2.60 4.96
C THR A 68 -7.91 1.25 4.50
N GLY A 69 -9.24 1.10 4.55
CA GLY A 69 -9.89 -0.14 4.15
C GLY A 69 -9.56 -0.53 2.70
N GLY A 70 -9.18 -1.78 2.48
CA GLY A 70 -8.82 -2.29 1.15
C GLY A 70 -7.32 -2.29 0.84
N VAL A 71 -6.47 -1.66 1.66
CA VAL A 71 -5.02 -1.78 1.55
C VAL A 71 -4.54 -3.11 2.12
N ALA A 72 -3.75 -3.85 1.36
CA ALA A 72 -3.13 -5.11 1.79
C ALA A 72 -1.75 -4.90 2.38
N GLN A 73 -0.96 -4.03 1.77
CA GLN A 73 0.44 -3.78 2.14
C GLN A 73 0.85 -2.38 1.72
N VAL A 74 1.77 -1.81 2.50
CA VAL A 74 2.53 -0.62 2.15
C VAL A 74 4.01 -0.94 2.35
N SER A 75 4.78 -0.95 1.26
CA SER A 75 6.22 -1.21 1.26
C SER A 75 6.98 0.11 1.14
N VAL A 76 7.98 0.32 1.99
CA VAL A 76 8.78 1.55 2.01
C VAL A 76 10.16 1.27 1.43
N HIS A 77 10.57 2.05 0.45
CA HIS A 77 11.85 1.95 -0.26
C HIS A 77 12.60 3.28 -0.21
N GLY A 78 13.92 3.22 -0.17
CA GLY A 78 14.75 4.41 -0.06
C GLY A 78 14.81 5.02 1.34
N GLY A 79 15.48 6.14 1.46
CA GLY A 79 15.78 6.78 2.73
C GLY A 79 16.77 5.98 3.59
N ASP A 80 17.15 6.55 4.72
CA ASP A 80 18.08 5.94 5.65
C ASP A 80 17.32 5.48 6.92
N ILE A 81 17.38 4.18 7.23
CA ILE A 81 16.75 3.64 8.43
C ILE A 81 17.56 4.05 9.64
N LYS A 82 16.92 4.70 10.60
CA LYS A 82 17.52 5.20 11.84
C LYS A 82 17.85 4.06 12.79
N GLU A 83 19.09 3.99 13.23
CA GLU A 83 19.56 3.03 14.22
C GLU A 83 20.32 3.71 15.36
N TYR A 84 20.17 3.18 16.56
CA TYR A 84 21.05 3.50 17.68
C TYR A 84 22.24 2.55 17.63
N GLN A 85 23.41 3.08 17.24
CA GLN A 85 24.63 2.30 17.08
C GLN A 85 25.47 2.39 18.34
N ILE A 86 25.85 1.23 18.88
CA ILE A 86 26.78 1.10 20.01
C ILE A 86 28.12 0.63 19.45
N LEU A 87 29.05 1.57 19.27
CA LEU A 87 30.38 1.31 18.71
C LEU A 87 31.35 1.00 19.81
N VAL A 88 31.56 -0.28 20.06
CA VAL A 88 32.46 -0.74 21.14
C VAL A 88 33.94 -0.48 20.83
N SER A 89 34.71 -0.08 21.84
CA SER A 89 36.17 0.11 21.76
C SER A 89 36.89 -1.09 22.35
N PRO A 90 37.55 -1.94 21.56
CA PRO A 90 38.27 -3.11 22.08
C PRO A 90 39.35 -2.75 23.12
N GLY A 91 40.03 -1.58 22.96
CA GLY A 91 41.02 -1.12 23.93
C GLY A 91 40.41 -0.79 25.30
N LYS A 92 39.26 -0.06 25.30
CA LYS A 92 38.53 0.27 26.54
C LYS A 92 37.92 -1.00 27.18
N MET A 93 37.39 -1.91 26.36
CA MET A 93 36.84 -3.19 26.86
C MET A 93 37.94 -3.99 27.60
N LYS A 94 39.14 -4.09 27.01
CA LYS A 94 40.29 -4.76 27.65
C LYS A 94 40.72 -4.04 28.93
N HIS A 95 40.75 -2.71 28.94
CA HIS A 95 41.13 -1.93 30.10
C HIS A 95 40.20 -2.15 31.29
N PHE A 96 38.90 -2.15 31.04
CA PHE A 96 37.87 -2.35 32.06
C PHE A 96 37.51 -3.81 32.33
N GLY A 97 38.09 -4.77 31.62
CA GLY A 97 37.80 -6.21 31.79
C GLY A 97 36.36 -6.56 31.45
N VAL A 98 35.79 -5.90 30.41
CA VAL A 98 34.41 -6.09 29.92
C VAL A 98 34.46 -6.90 28.64
N SER A 99 33.68 -7.95 28.57
CA SER A 99 33.51 -8.77 27.35
C SER A 99 32.36 -8.22 26.45
N LEU A 100 32.39 -8.61 25.17
CA LEU A 100 31.26 -8.28 24.27
C LEU A 100 29.96 -8.91 24.75
N SER A 101 30.02 -10.11 25.34
CA SER A 101 28.84 -10.76 25.91
C SER A 101 28.23 -9.97 27.08
N ASP A 102 29.05 -9.32 27.91
CA ASP A 102 28.56 -8.46 29.00
C ASP A 102 27.79 -7.26 28.44
N ILE A 103 28.34 -6.62 27.38
CA ILE A 103 27.69 -5.50 26.70
C ILE A 103 26.36 -5.95 26.05
N MET A 104 26.36 -7.08 25.35
CA MET A 104 25.15 -7.62 24.72
C MET A 104 24.08 -7.98 25.75
N ALA A 105 24.45 -8.54 26.89
CA ALA A 105 23.52 -8.89 27.96
C ALA A 105 22.89 -7.63 28.59
N SER A 106 23.71 -6.61 28.88
CA SER A 106 23.22 -5.36 29.45
C SER A 106 22.33 -4.57 28.47
N THR A 107 22.71 -4.53 27.19
CA THR A 107 21.92 -3.81 26.16
C THR A 107 20.59 -4.47 25.83
N ARG A 108 20.45 -5.80 25.94
CA ARG A 108 19.17 -6.48 25.79
C ARG A 108 18.17 -6.13 26.89
N GLY A 109 18.66 -5.87 28.11
CA GLY A 109 17.84 -5.52 29.26
C GLY A 109 17.63 -4.00 29.45
N MET A 110 18.37 -3.17 28.74
CA MET A 110 18.24 -1.73 28.83
C MET A 110 17.00 -1.24 28.06
N ASN A 111 16.56 -0.04 28.39
CA ASN A 111 15.48 0.64 27.67
C ASN A 111 14.12 -0.10 27.71
N VAL A 112 13.86 -0.85 28.77
CA VAL A 112 12.62 -1.59 28.98
C VAL A 112 11.90 -1.02 30.20
N ASN A 113 10.64 -0.64 30.04
CA ASN A 113 9.79 -0.23 31.13
C ASN A 113 9.44 -1.45 32.00
N THR A 114 9.66 -1.33 33.30
CA THR A 114 9.42 -2.39 34.27
C THR A 114 8.20 -2.10 35.13
N ASN A 115 7.47 -3.15 35.51
CA ASN A 115 6.41 -3.03 36.49
C ASN A 115 7.02 -3.20 37.90
N GLY A 116 6.92 -2.16 38.74
CA GLY A 116 7.37 -2.16 40.13
C GLY A 116 6.33 -2.72 41.10
N GLY A 117 5.21 -3.27 40.59
CA GLY A 117 4.13 -3.77 41.40
C GLY A 117 3.15 -2.71 41.89
N VAL A 118 2.45 -3.01 42.94
CA VAL A 118 1.37 -2.18 43.51
C VAL A 118 1.65 -1.89 44.98
N ARG A 119 1.42 -0.65 45.39
CA ARG A 119 1.47 -0.24 46.80
C ARG A 119 0.09 0.23 47.27
N TYR A 120 -0.40 -0.34 48.32
CA TYR A 120 -1.64 0.09 48.98
C TYR A 120 -1.32 1.12 50.09
N LYS A 121 -1.97 2.28 50.00
CA LYS A 121 -1.84 3.31 51.03
C LYS A 121 -3.15 4.12 51.17
N TYR A 122 -3.64 4.23 52.40
CA TYR A 122 -4.89 4.95 52.71
C TYR A 122 -6.11 4.49 51.91
N GLY A 123 -6.25 3.20 51.68
CA GLY A 123 -7.38 2.63 50.93
C GLY A 123 -7.26 2.79 49.39
N ASN A 124 -6.19 3.39 48.89
CA ASN A 124 -5.92 3.57 47.46
C ASN A 124 -4.81 2.62 47.00
N GLU A 125 -4.94 2.18 45.75
CA GLU A 125 -3.96 1.35 45.06
C GLU A 125 -3.08 2.25 44.18
N TYR A 126 -1.76 2.18 44.36
CA TYR A 126 -0.76 2.92 43.56
C TYR A 126 0.05 1.94 42.75
N ILE A 127 -0.05 2.04 41.42
CA ILE A 127 0.77 1.28 40.50
C ILE A 127 2.14 1.93 40.36
N ILE A 128 3.19 1.17 40.69
CA ILE A 128 4.58 1.63 40.54
C ILE A 128 5.09 1.19 39.19
N ARG A 129 5.50 2.14 38.33
CA ARG A 129 6.11 1.88 37.04
C ARG A 129 7.53 2.43 36.99
N GLY A 130 8.51 1.61 36.68
CA GLY A 130 9.85 2.04 36.30
C GLY A 130 9.88 2.43 34.84
N ILE A 131 9.94 3.73 34.54
CA ILE A 131 10.06 4.23 33.16
C ILE A 131 11.54 4.45 32.88
N THR A 132 12.17 3.46 32.20
CA THR A 132 13.57 3.51 31.80
C THR A 132 13.74 3.63 30.28
N SER A 133 12.62 3.54 29.53
CA SER A 133 12.62 3.72 28.08
C SER A 133 12.96 5.16 27.70
N THR A 134 13.99 5.35 26.88
CA THR A 134 14.47 6.67 26.43
C THR A 134 14.99 6.63 25.00
N ASN A 135 14.86 7.72 24.28
CA ASN A 135 15.47 7.97 22.97
C ASN A 135 16.73 8.84 23.06
N ASP A 136 17.11 9.21 24.27
CA ASP A 136 18.26 10.06 24.55
C ASP A 136 19.53 9.21 24.58
N VAL A 137 20.46 9.51 23.68
CA VAL A 137 21.73 8.82 23.53
C VAL A 137 22.59 8.88 24.79
N GLU A 138 22.60 10.03 25.47
CA GLU A 138 23.36 10.20 26.71
C GLU A 138 22.82 9.31 27.82
N LYS A 139 21.49 9.22 27.96
CA LYS A 139 20.86 8.34 28.93
C LYS A 139 21.07 6.85 28.61
N LEU A 140 21.09 6.48 27.33
CA LEU A 140 21.48 5.12 26.93
C LEU A 140 22.91 4.80 27.35
N GLY A 141 23.82 5.78 27.34
CA GLY A 141 25.21 5.64 27.78
C GLY A 141 25.36 5.35 29.26
N THR A 142 24.38 5.74 30.10
CA THR A 142 24.42 5.47 31.54
C THR A 142 24.08 4.02 31.93
N CYS A 143 23.74 3.17 30.95
CA CYS A 143 23.46 1.76 31.19
C CYS A 143 24.67 1.07 31.83
N ILE A 144 24.43 0.37 32.95
CA ILE A 144 25.46 -0.36 33.69
C ILE A 144 25.77 -1.66 32.94
N VAL A 145 27.03 -1.82 32.50
CA VAL A 145 27.52 -3.03 31.84
C VAL A 145 28.08 -4.01 32.85
N LYS A 146 28.92 -3.51 33.79
CA LYS A 146 29.57 -4.37 34.78
C LYS A 146 29.81 -3.59 36.06
N LYS A 147 29.84 -4.32 37.18
CA LYS A 147 30.20 -3.79 38.47
C LYS A 147 31.47 -4.55 38.98
N ASN A 148 32.56 -3.81 39.22
CA ASN A 148 33.79 -4.32 39.78
C ASN A 148 34.02 -3.71 41.16
N GLY A 149 33.64 -4.44 42.22
CA GLY A 149 33.68 -3.91 43.57
C GLY A 149 32.76 -2.69 43.74
N GLU A 150 33.33 -1.53 44.09
CA GLU A 150 32.62 -0.26 44.19
C GLU A 150 32.55 0.50 42.88
N SER A 151 33.30 0.12 41.88
CA SER A 151 33.37 0.79 40.56
C SER A 151 32.27 0.29 39.65
N VAL A 152 31.47 1.18 39.12
CA VAL A 152 30.39 0.88 38.13
C VAL A 152 30.91 1.27 36.76
N ILE A 153 30.91 0.32 35.83
CA ILE A 153 31.32 0.53 34.42
C ILE A 153 30.04 0.70 33.60
N THR A 154 29.91 1.83 32.96
CA THR A 154 28.78 2.18 32.10
C THR A 154 29.06 1.88 30.64
N LEU A 155 28.04 1.90 29.80
CA LEU A 155 28.15 1.69 28.37
C LEU A 155 29.00 2.77 27.71
N ALA A 156 28.90 4.02 28.17
CA ALA A 156 29.69 5.14 27.68
C ALA A 156 31.20 4.99 27.97
N ASP A 157 31.58 4.24 29.01
CA ASP A 157 32.99 4.00 29.32
C ASP A 157 33.65 3.07 28.30
N VAL A 158 32.93 2.17 27.66
CA VAL A 158 33.42 1.12 26.78
C VAL A 158 33.00 1.26 25.31
N ALA A 159 32.03 2.12 25.03
CA ALA A 159 31.49 2.30 23.70
C ALA A 159 31.16 3.77 23.40
N ASP A 160 31.10 4.12 22.13
CA ASP A 160 30.51 5.37 21.62
C ASP A 160 29.10 5.08 21.11
N ILE A 161 28.13 5.86 21.61
CA ILE A 161 26.72 5.64 21.26
C ILE A 161 26.29 6.81 20.39
N LYS A 162 25.77 6.50 19.21
CA LYS A 162 25.31 7.51 18.28
C LYS A 162 24.09 7.06 17.49
N ILE A 163 23.36 8.01 16.97
CA ILE A 163 22.36 7.76 15.94
C ILE A 163 23.10 7.62 14.60
N GLY A 164 22.86 6.51 13.92
CA GLY A 164 23.45 6.21 12.63
C GLY A 164 22.42 5.65 11.66
N ASN A 165 22.87 5.29 10.48
CA ASN A 165 22.04 4.68 9.44
C ASN A 165 22.29 3.19 9.39
N GLN A 166 21.24 2.41 9.16
CA GLN A 166 21.34 0.96 8.97
C GLN A 166 22.29 0.63 7.81
N SER A 167 23.13 -0.36 8.03
CA SER A 167 24.04 -0.87 6.99
C SER A 167 23.85 -2.40 6.84
N PRO A 168 23.81 -2.93 5.61
CA PRO A 168 23.82 -2.24 4.32
C PRO A 168 22.50 -1.48 4.03
N LYS A 169 22.56 -0.43 3.21
CA LYS A 169 21.36 0.27 2.74
C LYS A 169 20.52 -0.67 1.86
N LEU A 170 19.22 -0.77 2.13
CA LEU A 170 18.29 -1.67 1.42
C LEU A 170 17.80 -1.13 0.07
N GLY A 171 18.28 0.02 -0.36
CA GLY A 171 17.93 0.64 -1.62
C GLY A 171 17.95 2.16 -1.55
N VAL A 172 17.82 2.78 -2.71
CA VAL A 172 17.76 4.23 -2.87
C VAL A 172 16.51 4.56 -3.69
N GLY A 173 15.72 5.52 -3.22
CA GLY A 173 14.58 6.06 -3.95
C GLY A 173 14.92 7.43 -4.54
N SER A 174 14.40 7.72 -5.72
CA SER A 174 14.48 9.04 -6.32
C SER A 174 13.20 9.39 -7.07
N GLU A 175 12.86 10.66 -7.07
CA GLU A 175 11.82 11.25 -7.88
C GLU A 175 12.35 12.52 -8.56
N ARG A 176 12.17 12.65 -9.89
CA ARG A 176 12.61 13.81 -10.68
C ARG A 176 14.07 14.22 -10.38
N ALA A 177 14.96 13.24 -10.24
CA ALA A 177 16.39 13.39 -9.91
C ALA A 177 16.67 13.91 -8.48
N HIS A 178 15.69 14.00 -7.60
CA HIS A 178 15.88 14.28 -6.17
C HIS A 178 15.79 12.98 -5.37
N SER A 179 16.57 12.88 -4.28
CA SER A 179 16.47 11.75 -3.36
C SER A 179 15.09 11.74 -2.69
N ALA A 180 14.43 10.58 -2.71
CA ALA A 180 13.08 10.41 -2.21
C ALA A 180 12.92 9.13 -1.39
N VAL A 181 11.92 9.10 -0.52
CA VAL A 181 11.42 7.88 0.10
C VAL A 181 10.13 7.49 -0.62
N LEU A 182 10.07 6.26 -1.12
CA LEU A 182 8.95 5.74 -1.90
C LEU A 182 8.13 4.76 -1.08
N LEU A 183 6.80 4.89 -1.14
CA LEU A 183 5.87 3.95 -0.54
C LEU A 183 5.01 3.34 -1.65
N THR A 184 5.16 2.04 -1.86
CA THR A 184 4.32 1.27 -2.78
C THR A 184 3.10 0.76 -2.04
N VAL A 185 1.92 1.17 -2.45
CA VAL A 185 0.64 0.76 -1.86
C VAL A 185 0.02 -0.34 -2.70
N THR A 186 -0.29 -1.46 -2.05
CA THR A 186 -0.87 -2.64 -2.69
C THR A 186 -2.26 -2.92 -2.11
N LYS A 187 -3.25 -3.17 -2.96
CA LYS A 187 -4.64 -3.42 -2.55
C LYS A 187 -4.90 -4.88 -2.21
N GLN A 188 -5.94 -5.11 -1.43
CA GLN A 188 -6.51 -6.44 -1.20
C GLN A 188 -7.22 -6.96 -2.46
N PRO A 189 -7.31 -8.28 -2.66
CA PRO A 189 -8.14 -8.86 -3.72
C PRO A 189 -9.59 -8.36 -3.62
N ASN A 190 -10.23 -8.17 -4.77
CA ASN A 190 -11.62 -7.70 -4.90
C ASN A 190 -11.90 -6.27 -4.43
N THR A 191 -10.89 -5.47 -4.12
CA THR A 191 -11.07 -4.05 -3.81
C THR A 191 -11.11 -3.23 -5.11
N SER A 192 -12.06 -2.30 -5.22
CA SER A 192 -12.10 -1.33 -6.32
C SER A 192 -10.87 -0.42 -6.27
N THR A 193 -10.12 -0.36 -7.36
CA THR A 193 -8.92 0.48 -7.44
C THR A 193 -9.29 1.97 -7.39
N ILE A 194 -10.33 2.36 -8.11
CA ILE A 194 -10.76 3.78 -8.19
C ILE A 194 -11.23 4.28 -6.82
N ASP A 195 -12.09 3.52 -6.13
CA ASP A 195 -12.60 3.95 -4.82
C ASP A 195 -11.50 3.95 -3.76
N LEU A 196 -10.62 2.94 -3.78
CA LEU A 196 -9.47 2.89 -2.87
C LEU A 196 -8.55 4.09 -3.09
N THR A 197 -8.25 4.44 -4.35
CA THR A 197 -7.38 5.59 -4.66
C THR A 197 -7.96 6.88 -4.12
N LYS A 198 -9.28 7.10 -4.25
CA LYS A 198 -9.95 8.28 -3.67
C LYS A 198 -9.81 8.35 -2.14
N HIS A 199 -9.94 7.21 -1.45
CA HIS A 199 -9.75 7.18 0.02
C HIS A 199 -8.29 7.41 0.41
N LEU A 200 -7.34 6.90 -0.39
CA LEU A 200 -5.91 7.16 -0.19
C LEU A 200 -5.57 8.63 -0.40
N ASP A 201 -6.13 9.29 -1.41
CA ASP A 201 -5.92 10.72 -1.63
C ASP A 201 -6.37 11.56 -0.44
N LEU A 202 -7.57 11.31 0.08
CA LEU A 202 -8.06 11.99 1.29
C LEU A 202 -7.13 11.77 2.49
N ALA A 203 -6.63 10.55 2.66
CA ALA A 203 -5.70 10.23 3.75
C ALA A 203 -4.34 10.93 3.56
N LEU A 204 -3.84 11.04 2.32
CA LEU A 204 -2.59 11.71 2.00
C LEU A 204 -2.70 13.23 2.15
N ASP A 205 -3.83 13.83 1.76
CA ASP A 205 -4.11 15.25 1.98
C ASP A 205 -4.12 15.62 3.47
N ASP A 206 -4.70 14.77 4.31
CA ASP A 206 -4.68 14.97 5.77
C ASP A 206 -3.28 14.78 6.36
N LEU A 207 -2.53 13.81 5.85
CA LEU A 207 -1.14 13.58 6.25
C LEU A 207 -0.25 14.76 5.86
N GLN A 208 -0.40 15.31 4.65
CA GLN A 208 0.38 16.47 4.20
C GLN A 208 0.25 17.66 5.15
N LYS A 209 -0.93 17.88 5.74
CA LYS A 209 -1.17 18.96 6.74
C LYS A 209 -0.46 18.72 8.06
N SER A 210 -0.17 17.46 8.40
CA SER A 210 0.46 17.05 9.66
C SER A 210 1.98 16.96 9.59
N LEU A 211 2.55 16.95 8.40
CA LEU A 211 3.99 16.88 8.15
C LEU A 211 4.64 18.28 8.21
N PRO A 212 5.98 18.34 8.42
CA PRO A 212 6.71 19.59 8.28
C PRO A 212 6.47 20.23 6.90
N ALA A 213 6.48 21.57 6.85
CA ALA A 213 6.12 22.33 5.64
C ALA A 213 7.07 22.08 4.45
N ASP A 214 8.28 21.61 4.71
CA ASP A 214 9.29 21.29 3.68
C ASP A 214 9.22 19.84 3.15
N VAL A 215 8.36 19.00 3.76
CA VAL A 215 8.14 17.63 3.33
C VAL A 215 6.95 17.59 2.37
N HIS A 216 7.19 17.15 1.15
CA HIS A 216 6.19 17.08 0.10
C HIS A 216 5.84 15.63 -0.22
N ILE A 217 4.53 15.35 -0.25
CA ILE A 217 3.98 14.09 -0.73
C ILE A 217 3.59 14.28 -2.19
N SER A 218 4.04 13.35 -3.06
CA SER A 218 3.62 13.29 -4.47
C SER A 218 3.11 11.88 -4.80
N THR A 219 2.15 11.81 -5.69
CA THR A 219 1.55 10.57 -6.21
C THR A 219 1.74 10.40 -7.71
N ASP A 220 2.62 11.23 -8.31
CA ASP A 220 2.78 11.34 -9.76
C ASP A 220 3.61 10.20 -10.40
N ILE A 221 4.27 9.36 -9.58
CA ILE A 221 5.16 8.31 -10.10
C ILE A 221 4.38 7.19 -10.76
N PHE A 222 3.37 6.67 -10.08
CA PHE A 222 2.52 5.60 -10.57
C PHE A 222 1.15 5.65 -9.90
N ARG A 223 0.11 5.63 -10.72
CA ARG A 223 -1.29 5.67 -10.29
C ARG A 223 -2.13 4.78 -11.19
N GLN A 224 -2.52 3.62 -10.67
CA GLN A 224 -3.27 2.63 -11.45
C GLN A 224 -4.67 3.14 -11.86
N SER A 225 -5.29 3.99 -11.05
CA SER A 225 -6.59 4.61 -11.38
C SER A 225 -6.55 5.36 -12.69
N ASP A 226 -5.48 6.09 -12.99
CA ASP A 226 -5.37 6.92 -14.20
C ASP A 226 -5.36 6.06 -15.47
N PHE A 227 -4.71 4.89 -15.41
CA PHE A 227 -4.75 3.93 -16.52
C PHE A 227 -6.14 3.34 -16.73
N ILE A 228 -6.86 3.06 -15.62
CA ILE A 228 -8.23 2.53 -15.68
C ILE A 228 -9.18 3.60 -16.23
N GLU A 229 -9.12 4.82 -15.71
CA GLU A 229 -9.94 5.95 -16.15
C GLU A 229 -9.68 6.27 -17.62
N SER A 230 -8.42 6.40 -18.03
CA SER A 230 -8.06 6.62 -19.45
C SER A 230 -8.56 5.50 -20.36
N SER A 231 -8.52 4.25 -19.88
CA SER A 231 -9.03 3.10 -20.63
C SER A 231 -10.54 3.16 -20.79
N ILE A 232 -11.27 3.51 -19.73
CA ILE A 232 -12.72 3.69 -19.76
C ILE A 232 -13.10 4.82 -20.70
N ASP A 233 -12.44 5.98 -20.60
CA ASP A 233 -12.68 7.14 -21.45
C ASP A 233 -12.44 6.82 -22.92
N ASN A 234 -11.35 6.12 -23.24
CA ASN A 234 -11.04 5.72 -24.62
C ASN A 234 -12.09 4.76 -25.18
N VAL A 235 -12.55 3.78 -24.38
CA VAL A 235 -13.63 2.88 -24.79
C VAL A 235 -14.93 3.64 -24.99
N GLN A 236 -15.29 4.54 -24.06
CA GLN A 236 -16.49 5.35 -24.15
C GLN A 236 -16.45 6.25 -25.39
N LYS A 237 -15.33 6.90 -25.67
CA LYS A 237 -15.12 7.71 -26.86
C LYS A 237 -15.27 6.90 -28.16
N SER A 238 -14.63 5.73 -28.21
CA SER A 238 -14.72 4.83 -29.35
C SER A 238 -16.16 4.31 -29.59
N LEU A 239 -16.91 4.03 -28.51
CA LEU A 239 -18.32 3.64 -28.60
C LEU A 239 -19.18 4.79 -29.15
N VAL A 240 -18.99 6.01 -28.70
CA VAL A 240 -19.71 7.18 -29.18
C VAL A 240 -19.38 7.45 -30.66
N GLU A 241 -18.11 7.44 -31.03
CA GLU A 241 -17.67 7.60 -32.42
C GLU A 241 -18.25 6.49 -33.31
N GLY A 242 -18.17 5.24 -32.88
CA GLY A 242 -18.78 4.09 -33.56
C GLY A 242 -20.27 4.23 -33.74
N ALA A 243 -21.01 4.67 -32.71
CA ALA A 243 -22.43 4.92 -32.78
C ALA A 243 -22.76 6.03 -33.81
N ILE A 244 -21.98 7.09 -33.88
CA ILE A 244 -22.15 8.16 -34.88
C ILE A 244 -21.97 7.60 -36.29
N PHE A 245 -20.93 6.81 -36.55
CA PHE A 245 -20.72 6.16 -37.85
C PHE A 245 -21.88 5.23 -38.22
N VAL A 246 -22.37 4.45 -37.28
CA VAL A 246 -23.54 3.57 -37.50
C VAL A 246 -24.77 4.40 -37.89
N VAL A 247 -25.02 5.52 -37.22
CA VAL A 247 -26.15 6.44 -37.56
C VAL A 247 -26.01 6.93 -39.00
N ILE A 248 -24.83 7.35 -39.41
CA ILE A 248 -24.55 7.88 -40.77
C ILE A 248 -24.79 6.77 -41.81
N ILE A 249 -24.27 5.56 -41.56
CA ILE A 249 -24.43 4.42 -42.47
C ILE A 249 -25.92 4.02 -42.55
N LEU A 250 -26.63 3.94 -41.44
CA LEU A 250 -28.06 3.62 -41.42
C LEU A 250 -28.89 4.66 -42.18
N MET A 251 -28.57 5.95 -42.04
CA MET A 251 -29.26 7.00 -42.82
C MET A 251 -29.02 6.85 -44.33
N LEU A 252 -27.80 6.49 -44.73
CA LEU A 252 -27.47 6.31 -46.14
C LEU A 252 -28.13 5.06 -46.75
N PHE A 253 -28.19 3.97 -46.03
CA PHE A 253 -28.73 2.69 -46.54
C PHE A 253 -30.24 2.61 -46.48
N LEU A 254 -30.85 3.01 -45.36
CA LEU A 254 -32.32 2.88 -45.17
C LEU A 254 -33.12 4.00 -45.83
N ALA A 255 -32.50 5.15 -46.14
CA ALA A 255 -33.12 6.34 -46.75
C ALA A 255 -34.49 6.71 -46.11
N ASN A 256 -34.76 6.23 -44.90
CA ASN A 256 -36.03 6.40 -44.16
C ASN A 256 -35.76 6.71 -42.68
N VAL A 257 -36.06 7.94 -42.30
CA VAL A 257 -35.80 8.45 -40.94
C VAL A 257 -36.50 7.63 -39.86
N ARG A 258 -37.71 7.09 -40.13
CA ARG A 258 -38.50 6.34 -39.13
C ARG A 258 -37.82 5.01 -38.76
N THR A 259 -37.32 4.27 -39.73
CA THR A 259 -36.60 2.99 -39.51
C THR A 259 -35.25 3.22 -38.87
N THR A 260 -34.54 4.27 -39.26
CA THR A 260 -33.26 4.68 -38.64
C THR A 260 -33.44 5.01 -37.16
N VAL A 261 -34.47 5.75 -36.77
CA VAL A 261 -34.73 6.09 -35.37
C VAL A 261 -35.07 4.84 -34.53
N ILE A 262 -35.80 3.86 -35.09
CA ILE A 262 -36.09 2.60 -34.38
C ILE A 262 -34.83 1.85 -34.09
N SER A 263 -33.95 1.62 -35.07
CA SER A 263 -32.66 0.95 -34.89
C SER A 263 -31.75 1.72 -33.92
N LEU A 264 -31.76 3.06 -33.98
CA LEU A 264 -30.95 3.93 -33.13
C LEU A 264 -31.35 3.85 -31.65
N VAL A 265 -32.64 3.67 -31.35
CA VAL A 265 -33.12 3.52 -29.97
C VAL A 265 -32.88 2.10 -29.42
N THR A 266 -32.89 1.10 -30.30
CA THR A 266 -32.67 -0.30 -29.91
C THR A 266 -31.26 -0.53 -29.33
N ILE A 267 -30.25 0.12 -29.91
CA ILE A 267 -28.84 -0.04 -29.49
C ILE A 267 -28.63 0.39 -28.02
N PRO A 268 -28.95 1.64 -27.62
CA PRO A 268 -28.74 2.04 -26.22
C PRO A 268 -29.66 1.28 -25.25
N LEU A 269 -30.83 0.85 -25.69
CA LEU A 269 -31.73 0.04 -24.85
C LEU A 269 -31.11 -1.34 -24.56
N SER A 270 -30.57 -1.99 -25.58
CA SER A 270 -29.87 -3.28 -25.42
C SER A 270 -28.65 -3.16 -24.52
N PHE A 271 -27.88 -2.06 -24.64
CA PHE A 271 -26.76 -1.76 -23.77
C PHE A 271 -27.22 -1.60 -22.30
N LEU A 272 -28.28 -0.84 -22.05
CA LEU A 272 -28.84 -0.67 -20.72
C LEU A 272 -29.30 -2.01 -20.11
N VAL A 273 -29.98 -2.85 -20.88
CA VAL A 273 -30.39 -4.18 -20.42
C VAL A 273 -29.18 -5.03 -20.07
N ALA A 274 -28.13 -5.05 -20.91
CA ALA A 274 -26.91 -5.78 -20.65
C ALA A 274 -26.22 -5.29 -19.34
N MET A 275 -26.17 -3.98 -19.13
CA MET A 275 -25.60 -3.39 -17.90
C MET A 275 -26.40 -3.79 -16.64
N ILE A 276 -27.73 -3.79 -16.72
CA ILE A 276 -28.60 -4.22 -15.62
C ILE A 276 -28.35 -5.70 -15.29
N VAL A 277 -28.26 -6.56 -16.31
CA VAL A 277 -28.00 -7.99 -16.13
C VAL A 277 -26.63 -8.24 -15.52
N LEU A 278 -25.57 -7.56 -16.00
CA LEU A 278 -24.22 -7.65 -15.44
C LEU A 278 -24.21 -7.24 -13.96
N ASN A 279 -24.89 -6.13 -13.63
CA ASN A 279 -25.00 -5.67 -12.24
C ASN A 279 -25.77 -6.67 -11.36
N ALA A 280 -26.86 -7.26 -11.86
CA ALA A 280 -27.63 -8.27 -11.14
C ALA A 280 -26.86 -9.56 -10.89
N LEU A 281 -25.94 -9.92 -11.79
CA LEU A 281 -25.02 -11.06 -11.67
C LEU A 281 -23.80 -10.76 -10.79
N GLY A 282 -23.65 -9.52 -10.29
CA GLY A 282 -22.48 -9.10 -9.49
C GLY A 282 -21.19 -9.04 -10.27
N ILE A 283 -21.25 -8.95 -11.59
CA ILE A 283 -20.07 -8.84 -12.46
C ILE A 283 -19.63 -7.37 -12.48
N SER A 284 -18.38 -7.12 -12.06
CA SER A 284 -17.81 -5.77 -12.08
C SER A 284 -17.54 -5.30 -13.51
N ILE A 285 -17.83 -4.02 -13.76
CA ILE A 285 -17.48 -3.36 -15.01
C ILE A 285 -15.98 -3.11 -15.00
N ASN A 286 -15.29 -3.70 -15.97
CA ASN A 286 -13.86 -3.53 -16.20
C ASN A 286 -13.58 -3.40 -17.70
N THR A 287 -12.33 -3.18 -18.08
CA THR A 287 -11.94 -3.03 -19.49
C THR A 287 -12.29 -4.23 -20.35
N MET A 288 -12.27 -5.45 -19.78
CA MET A 288 -12.65 -6.67 -20.49
C MET A 288 -14.16 -6.75 -20.74
N THR A 289 -14.99 -6.41 -19.73
CA THR A 289 -16.45 -6.36 -19.90
C THR A 289 -16.88 -5.27 -20.86
N LEU A 290 -16.23 -4.11 -20.84
CA LEU A 290 -16.46 -3.01 -21.79
C LEU A 290 -16.05 -3.42 -23.23
N GLY A 291 -14.92 -4.09 -23.40
CA GLY A 291 -14.48 -4.65 -24.69
C GLY A 291 -15.46 -5.68 -25.23
N GLY A 292 -15.94 -6.59 -24.39
CA GLY A 292 -16.97 -7.57 -24.74
C GLY A 292 -18.29 -6.92 -25.16
N LEU A 293 -18.73 -5.88 -24.43
CA LEU A 293 -19.92 -5.09 -24.77
C LEU A 293 -19.76 -4.37 -26.12
N ALA A 294 -18.58 -3.81 -26.41
CA ALA A 294 -18.31 -3.16 -27.70
C ALA A 294 -18.44 -4.12 -28.88
N ILE A 295 -17.93 -5.35 -28.75
CA ILE A 295 -18.08 -6.41 -29.76
C ILE A 295 -19.54 -6.82 -29.90
N ALA A 296 -20.26 -7.01 -28.79
CA ALA A 296 -21.65 -7.39 -28.79
C ALA A 296 -22.53 -6.32 -29.44
N ILE A 297 -22.27 -5.03 -29.22
CA ILE A 297 -22.96 -3.92 -29.90
C ILE A 297 -22.76 -4.01 -31.41
N GLY A 298 -21.56 -4.27 -31.89
CA GLY A 298 -21.28 -4.44 -33.33
C GLY A 298 -22.15 -5.54 -33.95
N SER A 299 -22.25 -6.71 -33.32
CA SER A 299 -23.09 -7.82 -33.75
C SER A 299 -24.58 -7.50 -33.72
N LEU A 300 -25.04 -6.82 -32.65
CA LEU A 300 -26.43 -6.40 -32.47
C LEU A 300 -26.89 -5.37 -33.53
N VAL A 301 -25.99 -4.47 -33.93
CA VAL A 301 -26.24 -3.48 -34.97
C VAL A 301 -26.44 -4.18 -36.32
N ASP A 302 -25.64 -5.18 -36.63
CA ASP A 302 -25.71 -5.97 -37.87
C ASP A 302 -27.07 -6.71 -37.94
N ASP A 303 -27.46 -7.38 -36.88
CA ASP A 303 -28.76 -8.10 -36.80
C ASP A 303 -29.95 -7.12 -36.93
N ALA A 304 -29.89 -5.99 -36.23
CA ALA A 304 -30.94 -4.98 -36.31
C ALA A 304 -31.09 -4.37 -37.72
N ILE A 305 -29.99 -4.21 -38.45
CA ILE A 305 -30.02 -3.71 -39.85
C ILE A 305 -30.70 -4.72 -40.76
N VAL A 306 -30.32 -5.98 -40.67
CA VAL A 306 -30.87 -7.06 -41.49
C VAL A 306 -32.37 -7.26 -41.24
N ASP A 307 -32.80 -7.25 -40.01
CA ASP A 307 -34.21 -7.38 -39.65
C ASP A 307 -35.07 -6.24 -40.16
N VAL A 308 -34.60 -5.00 -39.97
CA VAL A 308 -35.33 -3.79 -40.42
C VAL A 308 -35.37 -3.74 -41.96
N GLU A 309 -34.29 -4.09 -42.64
CA GLU A 309 -34.29 -4.18 -44.11
C GLU A 309 -35.24 -5.23 -44.62
N ASN A 310 -35.31 -6.40 -44.00
CA ASN A 310 -36.19 -7.49 -44.38
C ASN A 310 -37.66 -7.13 -44.21
N VAL A 311 -38.02 -6.52 -43.08
CA VAL A 311 -39.39 -6.01 -42.80
C VAL A 311 -39.73 -4.91 -43.80
N TYR A 312 -38.85 -3.99 -44.08
CA TYR A 312 -39.13 -2.90 -45.04
C TYR A 312 -39.32 -3.40 -46.47
N LYS A 313 -38.56 -4.43 -46.87
CA LYS A 313 -38.67 -5.08 -48.17
C LYS A 313 -39.99 -5.79 -48.32
N HIS A 314 -40.50 -6.47 -47.28
CA HIS A 314 -41.82 -7.13 -47.31
C HIS A 314 -42.98 -6.16 -47.30
N ILE A 315 -42.90 -5.04 -46.58
CA ILE A 315 -43.92 -3.99 -46.58
C ILE A 315 -44.04 -3.33 -47.97
N ARG A 316 -42.95 -3.25 -48.73
CA ARG A 316 -42.95 -2.63 -50.05
C ARG A 316 -43.41 -3.58 -51.17
N GLN A 317 -43.42 -4.88 -50.90
CA GLN A 317 -43.83 -5.92 -51.88
C GLN A 317 -45.31 -6.27 -51.77
N ASN A 318 -45.99 -5.90 -50.68
CA ASN A 318 -47.45 -5.95 -50.52
C ASN A 318 -48.07 -4.56 -50.73
#